data_2701ece26a0d94e9ca4f990e21ad08f2
#
_entry.id   2701ece26a0d94e9ca4f990e21ad08f2
#
_cell.length_a   1.000
_cell.length_b   1.000
_cell.length_c   1.000
_cell.angle_alpha   90.00
_cell.angle_beta   90.00
_cell.angle_gamma   90.00
#
_symmetry.space_group_name_H-M   'P 1'
#
loop_
_entity.id
_entity.type
_entity.pdbx_description
1 polymer ?
#
loop_
_entity_poly.entity_id
_entity_poly.type
_entity_poly.pdbx_seq_one_letter_code
_entity_poly.pdbx_strand_id
1 'polypeptide(L)'
;MAKNQINFTKMSKEASTQLKSFKESALALAVEDLRFKAEMKPLKAQLESILANRQNDIDNGLPVDEVIAKFPRTEVDNAIRKAQTTHEAIIEPLNKTMRDTYAFIPENMYLAYTKKIDEHKRGDFLTAISDFLTNLGIDGCTQGQISKLAENMSDMFGARYAQSKKIVENGTMHTAISKAQFNKLFMAVFCDMYIK
;
A
#
# COMPACT_ATOMS: atom_id res chain seq x y z
N MET A 1 31.29 -12.71 -10.10
CA MET A 1 29.86 -12.69 -9.72
C MET A 1 29.03 -11.53 -10.26
N ALA A 2 29.55 -10.65 -11.11
CA ALA A 2 28.83 -9.47 -11.62
C ALA A 2 27.99 -9.71 -12.91
N LYS A 3 28.04 -10.90 -13.52
CA LYS A 3 27.43 -11.15 -14.84
C LYS A 3 25.90 -11.35 -14.83
N ASN A 4 25.27 -11.52 -13.66
CA ASN A 4 23.83 -11.80 -13.57
C ASN A 4 22.97 -10.62 -13.09
N GLN A 5 23.56 -9.45 -12.86
CA GLN A 5 22.78 -8.28 -12.46
C GLN A 5 22.24 -7.52 -13.66
N ILE A 6 20.96 -7.16 -13.61
CA ILE A 6 20.32 -6.28 -14.58
C ILE A 6 20.88 -4.87 -14.38
N ASN A 7 21.26 -4.22 -15.48
CA ASN A 7 21.74 -2.85 -15.42
C ASN A 7 20.57 -1.86 -15.54
N PHE A 8 20.04 -1.47 -14.39
CA PHE A 8 18.92 -0.50 -14.31
C PHE A 8 19.32 0.94 -14.70
N THR A 9 20.61 1.24 -14.91
CA THR A 9 21.03 2.56 -15.42
C THR A 9 20.65 2.75 -16.90
N LYS A 10 20.31 1.66 -17.61
CA LYS A 10 19.82 1.70 -18.99
C LYS A 10 18.31 1.99 -19.11
N MET A 11 17.62 2.06 -17.96
CA MET A 11 16.19 2.39 -17.93
C MET A 11 15.91 3.70 -18.66
N SER A 12 14.76 3.80 -19.34
CA SER A 12 14.35 5.04 -19.97
C SER A 12 14.25 6.19 -18.96
N LYS A 13 14.56 7.40 -19.38
CA LYS A 13 14.50 8.59 -18.51
C LYS A 13 13.09 8.80 -17.94
N GLU A 14 12.08 8.53 -18.74
CA GLU A 14 10.67 8.65 -18.34
C GLU A 14 10.32 7.62 -17.26
N ALA A 15 10.62 6.35 -17.48
CA ALA A 15 10.40 5.29 -16.50
C ALA A 15 11.15 5.56 -15.18
N SER A 16 12.41 5.98 -15.27
CA SER A 16 13.20 6.34 -14.10
C SER A 16 12.57 7.48 -13.28
N THR A 17 12.05 8.52 -13.98
CA THR A 17 11.38 9.64 -13.32
C THR A 17 10.08 9.20 -12.65
N GLN A 18 9.28 8.41 -13.33
CA GLN A 18 8.01 7.93 -12.79
C GLN A 18 8.20 6.98 -11.59
N LEU A 19 9.20 6.08 -11.64
CA LEU A 19 9.51 5.19 -10.52
C LEU A 19 10.03 5.96 -9.30
N LYS A 20 10.81 7.02 -9.49
CA LYS A 20 11.22 7.91 -8.40
C LYS A 20 10.01 8.62 -7.79
N SER A 21 9.12 9.16 -8.62
CA SER A 21 7.87 9.79 -8.16
C SER A 21 6.98 8.80 -7.39
N PHE A 22 6.92 7.53 -7.83
CA PHE A 22 6.24 6.48 -7.07
C PHE A 22 6.85 6.32 -5.67
N LYS A 23 8.19 6.17 -5.60
CA LYS A 23 8.89 5.96 -4.34
C LYS A 23 8.69 7.13 -3.37
N GLU A 24 8.79 8.37 -3.87
CA GLU A 24 8.56 9.59 -3.10
C GLU A 24 7.11 9.66 -2.61
N SER A 25 6.12 9.37 -3.47
CA SER A 25 4.71 9.36 -3.11
C SER A 25 4.39 8.26 -2.07
N ALA A 26 5.00 7.09 -2.18
CA ALA A 26 4.84 6.01 -1.21
C ALA A 26 5.39 6.39 0.17
N LEU A 27 6.54 7.07 0.21
CA LEU A 27 7.12 7.58 1.44
C LEU A 27 6.25 8.69 2.06
N ALA A 28 5.81 9.65 1.24
CA ALA A 28 4.93 10.73 1.69
C ALA A 28 3.62 10.20 2.26
N LEU A 29 3.02 9.19 1.61
CA LEU A 29 1.83 8.50 2.09
C LEU A 29 2.06 7.86 3.47
N ALA A 30 3.18 7.16 3.66
CA ALA A 30 3.51 6.54 4.95
C ALA A 30 3.68 7.57 6.08
N VAL A 31 4.31 8.71 5.78
CA VAL A 31 4.46 9.83 6.73
C VAL A 31 3.11 10.43 7.08
N GLU A 32 2.27 10.67 6.07
CA GLU A 32 0.93 11.23 6.29
C GLU A 32 0.02 10.29 7.10
N ASP A 33 0.07 8.99 6.84
CA ASP A 33 -0.66 7.99 7.63
C ASP A 33 -0.26 8.01 9.11
N LEU A 34 1.02 8.19 9.40
CA LEU A 34 1.52 8.32 10.77
C LEU A 34 1.03 9.63 11.43
N ARG A 35 1.09 10.74 10.68
CA ARG A 35 0.57 12.04 11.14
C ARG A 35 -0.91 11.95 11.47
N PHE A 36 -1.71 11.41 10.55
CA PHE A 36 -3.15 11.26 10.71
C PHE A 36 -3.51 10.36 11.91
N LYS A 37 -2.80 9.24 12.09
CA LYS A 37 -2.98 8.38 13.27
C LYS A 37 -2.68 9.11 14.57
N ALA A 38 -1.62 9.92 14.60
CA ALA A 38 -1.25 10.71 15.77
C ALA A 38 -2.31 11.78 16.09
N GLU A 39 -2.83 12.47 15.07
CA GLU A 39 -3.90 13.48 15.19
C GLU A 39 -5.23 12.85 15.66
N MET A 40 -5.59 11.69 15.09
CA MET A 40 -6.85 11.00 15.43
C MET A 40 -6.86 10.37 16.82
N LYS A 41 -5.71 10.01 17.37
CA LYS A 41 -5.63 9.31 18.66
C LYS A 41 -6.28 10.11 19.82
N PRO A 42 -5.93 11.39 20.06
CA PRO A 42 -6.56 12.18 21.13
C PRO A 42 -8.04 12.46 20.85
N LEU A 43 -8.44 12.68 19.59
CA LEU A 43 -9.84 12.93 19.23
C LEU A 43 -10.72 11.70 19.52
N LYS A 44 -10.25 10.51 19.20
CA LYS A 44 -10.93 9.26 19.52
C LYS A 44 -11.06 9.06 21.03
N ALA A 45 -9.99 9.31 21.79
CA ALA A 45 -10.02 9.21 23.25
C ALA A 45 -11.02 10.20 23.89
N GLN A 46 -11.10 11.44 23.35
CA GLN A 46 -12.10 12.41 23.79
C GLN A 46 -13.54 11.94 23.50
N LEU A 47 -13.78 11.43 22.29
CA LEU A 47 -15.08 10.90 21.92
C LEU A 47 -15.49 9.70 22.81
N GLU A 48 -14.57 8.77 23.05
CA GLU A 48 -14.80 7.64 23.96
C GLU A 48 -15.14 8.10 25.39
N SER A 49 -14.43 9.12 25.91
CA SER A 49 -14.69 9.70 27.22
C SER A 49 -16.09 10.36 27.29
N ILE A 50 -16.48 11.13 26.25
CA ILE A 50 -17.81 11.72 26.14
C ILE A 50 -18.89 10.64 26.17
N LEU A 51 -18.71 9.58 25.37
CA LEU A 51 -19.68 8.48 25.28
C LEU A 51 -19.78 7.71 26.60
N ALA A 52 -18.66 7.43 27.26
CA ALA A 52 -18.65 6.76 28.55
C ALA A 52 -19.35 7.60 29.65
N ASN A 53 -19.11 8.92 29.69
CA ASN A 53 -19.77 9.82 30.63
C ASN A 53 -21.29 9.90 30.38
N ARG A 54 -21.71 9.96 29.10
CA ARG A 54 -23.13 9.92 28.74
C ARG A 54 -23.78 8.62 29.20
N GLN A 55 -23.14 7.48 28.94
CA GLN A 55 -23.70 6.18 29.35
C GLN A 55 -23.85 6.10 30.87
N ASN A 56 -22.80 6.51 31.60
CA ASN A 56 -22.87 6.51 33.08
C ASN A 56 -24.02 7.38 33.62
N ASP A 57 -24.24 8.58 33.08
CA ASP A 57 -25.32 9.46 33.53
C ASP A 57 -26.72 8.91 33.18
N ILE A 58 -26.85 8.27 32.02
CA ILE A 58 -28.09 7.58 31.61
C ILE A 58 -28.36 6.40 32.56
N ASP A 59 -27.35 5.59 32.87
CA ASP A 59 -27.50 4.45 33.78
C ASP A 59 -27.83 4.90 35.20
N ASN A 60 -27.48 6.12 35.58
CA ASN A 60 -27.84 6.77 36.83
C ASN A 60 -29.25 7.45 36.77
N GLY A 61 -29.97 7.29 35.67
CA GLY A 61 -31.35 7.74 35.54
C GLY A 61 -31.55 9.20 35.08
N LEU A 62 -30.51 9.87 34.61
CA LEU A 62 -30.69 11.22 34.03
C LEU A 62 -31.39 11.13 32.66
N PRO A 63 -32.25 12.11 32.33
CA PRO A 63 -32.88 12.21 31.03
C PRO A 63 -31.88 12.35 29.91
N VAL A 64 -32.10 11.64 28.80
CA VAL A 64 -31.16 11.58 27.65
C VAL A 64 -30.84 12.97 27.11
N ASP A 65 -31.83 13.86 27.01
CA ASP A 65 -31.63 15.21 26.47
C ASP A 65 -30.74 16.06 27.37
N GLU A 66 -30.84 15.93 28.69
CA GLU A 66 -29.98 16.60 29.65
C GLU A 66 -28.54 16.09 29.57
N VAL A 67 -28.37 14.77 29.41
CA VAL A 67 -27.07 14.15 29.25
C VAL A 67 -26.40 14.60 27.95
N ILE A 68 -27.12 14.69 26.83
CA ILE A 68 -26.60 15.19 25.57
C ILE A 68 -26.17 16.65 25.69
N ALA A 69 -26.95 17.49 26.35
CA ALA A 69 -26.59 18.88 26.58
C ALA A 69 -25.37 19.05 27.49
N LYS A 70 -25.22 18.19 28.49
CA LYS A 70 -24.08 18.20 29.43
C LYS A 70 -22.79 17.77 28.80
N PHE A 71 -22.81 16.82 27.85
CA PHE A 71 -21.63 16.28 27.16
C PHE A 71 -21.77 16.45 25.63
N PRO A 72 -21.64 17.66 25.08
CA PRO A 72 -21.74 17.90 23.65
C PRO A 72 -20.54 17.25 22.90
N ARG A 73 -20.84 16.55 21.80
CA ARG A 73 -19.82 15.90 20.97
C ARG A 73 -19.51 16.65 19.67
N THR A 74 -20.25 17.71 19.38
CA THR A 74 -20.20 18.42 18.09
C THR A 74 -18.82 18.92 17.73
N GLU A 75 -18.07 19.46 18.71
CA GLU A 75 -16.72 19.96 18.47
C GLU A 75 -15.75 18.85 18.11
N VAL A 76 -15.81 17.71 18.83
CA VAL A 76 -14.97 16.54 18.55
C VAL A 76 -15.32 15.92 17.19
N ASP A 77 -16.61 15.77 16.88
CA ASP A 77 -17.07 15.27 15.59
C ASP A 77 -16.60 16.16 14.43
N ASN A 78 -16.66 17.48 14.60
CA ASN A 78 -16.18 18.43 13.61
C ASN A 78 -14.65 18.37 13.45
N ALA A 79 -13.92 18.22 14.55
CA ALA A 79 -12.46 18.04 14.50
C ALA A 79 -12.06 16.75 13.79
N ILE A 80 -12.74 15.63 14.08
CA ILE A 80 -12.53 14.35 13.39
C ILE A 80 -12.81 14.50 11.89
N ARG A 81 -13.95 15.09 11.52
CA ARG A 81 -14.29 15.31 10.11
C ARG A 81 -13.26 16.17 9.39
N LYS A 82 -12.82 17.25 10.03
CA LYS A 82 -11.78 18.12 9.48
C LYS A 82 -10.47 17.39 9.27
N ALA A 83 -10.04 16.58 10.25
CA ALA A 83 -8.82 15.78 10.14
C ALA A 83 -8.93 14.76 8.98
N GLN A 84 -10.08 14.08 8.85
CA GLN A 84 -10.36 13.13 7.76
C GLN A 84 -10.32 13.82 6.38
N THR A 85 -11.02 14.94 6.21
CA THR A 85 -11.04 15.69 4.95
C THR A 85 -9.64 16.19 4.57
N THR A 86 -8.87 16.66 5.54
CA THR A 86 -7.49 17.10 5.31
C THR A 86 -6.61 15.92 4.87
N HIS A 87 -6.71 14.79 5.56
CA HIS A 87 -6.00 13.56 5.22
C HIS A 87 -6.34 13.09 3.80
N GLU A 88 -7.62 12.99 3.46
CA GLU A 88 -8.09 12.58 2.13
C GLU A 88 -7.53 13.50 1.02
N ALA A 89 -7.55 14.81 1.23
CA ALA A 89 -7.02 15.78 0.26
C ALA A 89 -5.51 15.61 0.02
N ILE A 90 -4.75 15.17 1.03
CA ILE A 90 -3.31 14.92 0.92
C ILE A 90 -3.04 13.57 0.24
N ILE A 91 -3.76 12.51 0.61
CA ILE A 91 -3.46 11.16 0.10
C ILE A 91 -3.98 10.91 -1.31
N GLU A 92 -5.03 11.60 -1.76
CA GLU A 92 -5.61 11.38 -3.09
C GLU A 92 -4.61 11.62 -4.23
N PRO A 93 -3.90 12.78 -4.33
CA PRO A 93 -2.91 13.00 -5.36
C PRO A 93 -1.73 12.02 -5.28
N LEU A 94 -1.30 11.64 -4.08
CA LEU A 94 -0.24 10.64 -3.89
C LEU A 94 -0.66 9.28 -4.42
N ASN A 95 -1.85 8.82 -4.07
CA ASN A 95 -2.41 7.57 -4.56
C ASN A 95 -2.62 7.60 -6.09
N LYS A 96 -3.01 8.75 -6.67
CA LYS A 96 -3.11 8.92 -8.11
C LYS A 96 -1.76 8.74 -8.78
N THR A 97 -0.72 9.44 -8.33
CA THR A 97 0.65 9.32 -8.85
C THR A 97 1.14 7.86 -8.79
N MET A 98 0.88 7.18 -7.68
CA MET A 98 1.25 5.76 -7.54
C MET A 98 0.50 4.87 -8.55
N ARG A 99 -0.80 5.10 -8.77
CA ARG A 99 -1.59 4.33 -9.74
C ARG A 99 -1.12 4.56 -11.18
N ASP A 100 -0.76 5.78 -11.52
CA ASP A 100 -0.31 6.12 -12.88
C ASP A 100 0.97 5.35 -13.26
N THR A 101 1.82 5.03 -12.25
CA THR A 101 3.03 4.23 -12.45
C THR A 101 2.73 2.74 -12.74
N TYR A 102 1.54 2.24 -12.40
CA TYR A 102 1.16 0.85 -12.68
C TYR A 102 1.05 0.55 -14.18
N ALA A 103 1.06 1.58 -15.04
CA ALA A 103 1.09 1.42 -16.49
C ALA A 103 2.31 0.62 -17.00
N PHE A 104 3.40 0.56 -16.22
CA PHE A 104 4.57 -0.26 -16.56
C PHE A 104 4.38 -1.75 -16.26
N ILE A 105 3.42 -2.13 -15.42
CA ILE A 105 3.18 -3.52 -15.06
C ILE A 105 2.33 -4.16 -16.15
N PRO A 106 2.79 -5.25 -16.80
CA PRO A 106 2.01 -5.98 -17.77
C PRO A 106 0.66 -6.43 -17.21
N GLU A 107 -0.38 -6.40 -18.03
CA GLU A 107 -1.75 -6.68 -17.59
C GLU A 107 -1.90 -8.08 -16.97
N ASN A 108 -1.16 -9.06 -17.50
CA ASN A 108 -1.16 -10.44 -17.04
C ASN A 108 -0.21 -10.72 -15.85
N MET A 109 0.56 -9.73 -15.38
CA MET A 109 1.56 -9.92 -14.32
C MET A 109 0.96 -10.53 -13.04
N TYR A 110 -0.17 -10.00 -12.61
CA TYR A 110 -0.88 -10.51 -11.43
C TYR A 110 -1.34 -11.96 -11.61
N LEU A 111 -1.91 -12.28 -12.77
CA LEU A 111 -2.33 -13.65 -13.09
C LEU A 111 -1.14 -14.60 -13.21
N ALA A 112 -0.05 -14.15 -13.84
CA ALA A 112 1.17 -14.92 -13.95
C ALA A 112 1.80 -15.21 -12.58
N TYR A 113 1.77 -14.22 -11.66
CA TYR A 113 2.26 -14.40 -10.30
C TYR A 113 1.41 -15.40 -9.50
N THR A 114 0.09 -15.26 -9.53
CA THR A 114 -0.83 -16.15 -8.79
C THR A 114 -0.80 -17.58 -9.32
N LYS A 115 -0.64 -17.75 -10.63
CA LYS A 115 -0.49 -19.06 -11.28
C LYS A 115 0.86 -19.72 -11.01
N LYS A 116 1.88 -18.96 -10.62
CA LYS A 116 3.21 -19.50 -10.26
C LYS A 116 3.15 -20.45 -9.04
N ILE A 117 2.13 -20.33 -8.22
CA ILE A 117 1.88 -21.25 -7.10
C ILE A 117 1.64 -22.68 -7.62
N ASP A 118 1.11 -22.84 -8.84
CA ASP A 118 1.09 -24.12 -9.57
C ASP A 118 2.40 -24.25 -10.35
N GLU A 119 3.25 -25.21 -10.00
CA GLU A 119 4.62 -25.45 -10.53
C GLU A 119 4.73 -25.46 -12.07
N HIS A 120 3.63 -25.64 -12.79
CA HIS A 120 3.55 -25.73 -14.25
C HIS A 120 3.59 -24.37 -14.99
N LYS A 121 3.56 -23.20 -14.30
CA LYS A 121 3.39 -21.90 -14.95
C LYS A 121 4.47 -20.85 -14.61
N ARG A 122 5.64 -21.33 -14.19
CA ARG A 122 6.81 -20.45 -13.94
C ARG A 122 7.19 -19.62 -15.19
N GLY A 123 6.99 -20.19 -16.38
CA GLY A 123 7.30 -19.55 -17.66
C GLY A 123 6.50 -18.25 -17.89
N ASP A 124 5.21 -18.26 -17.56
CA ASP A 124 4.33 -17.10 -17.74
C ASP A 124 4.80 -15.91 -16.88
N PHE A 125 5.27 -16.18 -15.66
CA PHE A 125 5.77 -15.14 -14.78
C PHE A 125 7.11 -14.57 -15.25
N LEU A 126 8.01 -15.42 -15.76
CA LEU A 126 9.27 -14.95 -16.35
C LEU A 126 9.03 -14.10 -17.59
N THR A 127 8.06 -14.47 -18.43
CA THR A 127 7.65 -13.65 -19.59
C THR A 127 7.11 -12.30 -19.13
N ALA A 128 6.21 -12.28 -18.13
CA ALA A 128 5.66 -11.02 -17.60
C ALA A 128 6.74 -10.13 -16.98
N ILE A 129 7.78 -10.69 -16.34
CA ILE A 129 8.95 -9.93 -15.86
C ILE A 129 9.75 -9.35 -17.04
N SER A 130 9.93 -10.13 -18.12
CA SER A 130 10.61 -9.65 -19.32
C SER A 130 9.87 -8.46 -19.95
N ASP A 131 8.54 -8.57 -20.09
CA ASP A 131 7.69 -7.49 -20.60
C ASP A 131 7.74 -6.25 -19.71
N PHE A 132 7.76 -6.43 -18.40
CA PHE A 132 7.94 -5.34 -17.44
C PHE A 132 9.27 -4.61 -17.63
N LEU A 133 10.38 -5.34 -17.82
CA LEU A 133 11.70 -4.75 -18.08
C LEU A 133 11.72 -3.99 -19.42
N THR A 134 11.11 -4.56 -20.45
CA THR A 134 10.97 -3.91 -21.76
C THR A 134 10.19 -2.60 -21.65
N ASN A 135 9.08 -2.58 -20.90
CA ASN A 135 8.30 -1.36 -20.62
C ASN A 135 9.12 -0.27 -19.89
N LEU A 136 10.15 -0.67 -19.14
CA LEU A 136 11.10 0.26 -18.53
C LEU A 136 12.21 0.73 -19.50
N GLY A 137 12.24 0.19 -20.72
CA GLY A 137 13.30 0.44 -21.70
C GLY A 137 14.58 -0.34 -21.41
N ILE A 138 14.49 -1.46 -20.69
CA ILE A 138 15.61 -2.35 -20.37
C ILE A 138 15.51 -3.60 -21.25
N ASP A 139 16.25 -3.60 -22.37
CA ASP A 139 16.28 -4.71 -23.31
C ASP A 139 17.53 -5.58 -23.14
N GLY A 140 17.52 -6.76 -23.77
CA GLY A 140 18.68 -7.65 -23.84
C GLY A 140 19.02 -8.36 -22.54
N CYS A 141 18.06 -8.51 -21.63
CA CYS A 141 18.26 -9.30 -20.42
C CYS A 141 18.31 -10.80 -20.74
N THR A 142 19.30 -11.48 -20.16
CA THR A 142 19.42 -12.94 -20.27
C THR A 142 18.35 -13.63 -19.43
N GLN A 143 17.98 -14.87 -19.80
CA GLN A 143 17.05 -15.71 -19.03
C GLN A 143 17.48 -15.84 -17.55
N GLY A 144 18.79 -15.97 -17.30
CA GLY A 144 19.32 -16.07 -15.94
C GLY A 144 19.12 -14.78 -15.11
N GLN A 145 19.24 -13.61 -15.76
CA GLN A 145 18.96 -12.31 -15.11
C GLN A 145 17.49 -12.15 -14.77
N ILE A 146 16.59 -12.51 -15.70
CA ILE A 146 15.14 -12.47 -15.50
C ILE A 146 14.73 -13.44 -14.39
N SER A 147 15.26 -14.67 -14.38
CA SER A 147 14.99 -15.66 -13.32
C SER A 147 15.41 -15.15 -11.95
N LYS A 148 16.59 -14.55 -11.86
CA LYS A 148 17.08 -14.01 -10.57
C LYS A 148 16.26 -12.83 -10.07
N LEU A 149 15.84 -11.93 -10.97
CA LEU A 149 14.91 -10.86 -10.62
C LEU A 149 13.57 -11.43 -10.12
N ALA A 150 13.02 -12.40 -10.83
CA ALA A 150 11.76 -13.05 -10.45
C ALA A 150 11.83 -13.75 -9.08
N GLU A 151 12.96 -14.40 -8.76
CA GLU A 151 13.21 -14.98 -7.44
C GLU A 151 13.28 -13.92 -6.36
N ASN A 152 14.13 -12.89 -6.52
CA ASN A 152 14.27 -11.80 -5.56
C ASN A 152 12.92 -11.09 -5.32
N MET A 153 12.17 -10.79 -6.39
CA MET A 153 10.84 -10.17 -6.27
C MET A 153 9.86 -11.07 -5.53
N SER A 154 9.89 -12.37 -5.78
CA SER A 154 9.00 -13.34 -5.12
C SER A 154 9.29 -13.45 -3.63
N ASP A 155 10.55 -13.50 -3.25
CA ASP A 155 10.98 -13.61 -1.85
C ASP A 155 10.58 -12.36 -1.06
N MET A 156 10.90 -11.17 -1.60
CA MET A 156 10.56 -9.90 -0.98
C MET A 156 9.06 -9.66 -0.93
N PHE A 157 8.34 -10.04 -1.99
CA PHE A 157 6.89 -9.96 -2.05
C PHE A 157 6.25 -10.89 -1.03
N GLY A 158 6.70 -12.14 -0.95
CA GLY A 158 6.23 -13.12 0.01
C GLY A 158 6.42 -12.67 1.45
N ALA A 159 7.59 -12.12 1.78
CA ALA A 159 7.88 -11.58 3.11
C ALA A 159 6.94 -10.42 3.49
N ARG A 160 6.73 -9.44 2.59
CA ARG A 160 5.82 -8.32 2.83
C ARG A 160 4.35 -8.74 2.88
N TYR A 161 3.96 -9.69 2.05
CA TYR A 161 2.61 -10.25 2.08
C TYR A 161 2.33 -10.99 3.40
N ALA A 162 3.28 -11.77 3.89
CA ALA A 162 3.18 -12.44 5.18
C ALA A 162 3.08 -11.43 6.35
N GLN A 163 3.83 -10.32 6.29
CA GLN A 163 3.71 -9.24 7.27
C GLN A 163 2.33 -8.56 7.26
N SER A 164 1.77 -8.32 6.07
CA SER A 164 0.42 -7.75 5.95
C SER A 164 -0.67 -8.72 6.43
N LYS A 165 -0.48 -10.04 6.26
CA LYS A 165 -1.37 -11.07 6.81
C LYS A 165 -1.41 -11.08 8.34
N LYS A 166 -0.29 -10.84 9.02
CA LYS A 166 -0.25 -10.80 10.49
C LYS A 166 -1.15 -9.72 11.09
N ILE A 167 -1.50 -8.70 10.33
CA ILE A 167 -2.46 -7.65 10.75
C ILE A 167 -3.91 -8.14 10.61
N VAL A 168 -4.18 -9.21 9.89
CA VAL A 168 -5.52 -9.74 9.58
C VAL A 168 -5.81 -11.08 10.27
N GLU A 169 -4.83 -11.70 10.95
CA GLU A 169 -4.94 -13.05 11.52
C GLU A 169 -5.90 -13.22 12.72
N ASN A 170 -6.65 -12.17 13.10
CA ASN A 170 -7.73 -12.30 14.07
C ASN A 170 -9.11 -12.54 13.45
N GLY A 171 -9.19 -12.84 12.18
CA GLY A 171 -10.45 -13.14 11.49
C GLY A 171 -10.18 -13.87 10.17
N THR A 172 -10.31 -15.17 10.21
CA THR A 172 -10.48 -16.09 9.08
C THR A 172 -10.90 -15.40 7.78
N MET A 173 -9.99 -15.32 6.81
CA MET A 173 -10.24 -15.61 5.38
C MET A 173 -8.96 -15.39 4.59
N HIS A 174 -8.55 -16.40 3.84
CA HIS A 174 -7.58 -16.30 2.76
C HIS A 174 -8.15 -15.43 1.62
N THR A 175 -8.22 -14.13 1.83
CA THR A 175 -8.56 -13.22 0.74
C THR A 175 -7.36 -13.16 -0.20
N ALA A 176 -7.54 -13.68 -1.40
CA ALA A 176 -6.59 -13.48 -2.47
C ALA A 176 -6.28 -11.98 -2.59
N ILE A 177 -5.00 -11.62 -2.63
CA ILE A 177 -4.58 -10.23 -2.85
C ILE A 177 -5.24 -9.70 -4.14
N SER A 178 -5.85 -8.53 -4.09
CA SER A 178 -6.43 -7.91 -5.28
C SER A 178 -5.34 -7.46 -6.27
N LYS A 179 -5.67 -7.37 -7.58
CA LYS A 179 -4.76 -6.86 -8.61
C LYS A 179 -4.16 -5.49 -8.22
N ALA A 180 -4.97 -4.58 -7.69
CA ALA A 180 -4.51 -3.26 -7.27
C ALA A 180 -3.51 -3.32 -6.11
N GLN A 181 -3.77 -4.16 -5.12
CA GLN A 181 -2.85 -4.39 -4.00
C GLN A 181 -1.56 -5.07 -4.47
N PHE A 182 -1.66 -6.04 -5.38
CA PHE A 182 -0.50 -6.67 -5.99
C PHE A 182 0.37 -5.65 -6.72
N ASN A 183 -0.21 -4.83 -7.60
CA ASN A 183 0.52 -3.82 -8.34
C ASN A 183 1.23 -2.83 -7.41
N LYS A 184 0.53 -2.33 -6.40
CA LYS A 184 1.11 -1.43 -5.40
C LYS A 184 2.29 -2.07 -4.68
N LEU A 185 2.14 -3.30 -4.23
CA LEU A 185 3.17 -4.02 -3.49
C LEU A 185 4.35 -4.40 -4.39
N PHE A 186 4.09 -4.84 -5.63
CA PHE A 186 5.11 -5.17 -6.61
C PHE A 186 6.00 -3.94 -6.90
N MET A 187 5.37 -2.80 -7.21
CA MET A 187 6.10 -1.55 -7.47
C MET A 187 6.89 -1.08 -6.24
N ALA A 188 6.34 -1.19 -5.05
CA ALA A 188 7.04 -0.83 -3.82
C ALA A 188 8.30 -1.69 -3.62
N VAL A 189 8.16 -3.01 -3.76
CA VAL A 189 9.30 -3.94 -3.66
C VAL A 189 10.34 -3.64 -4.73
N PHE A 190 9.91 -3.46 -5.98
CA PHE A 190 10.80 -3.15 -7.09
C PHE A 190 11.59 -1.85 -6.86
N CYS A 191 10.89 -0.78 -6.47
CA CYS A 191 11.52 0.52 -6.20
C CYS A 191 12.50 0.46 -5.02
N ASP A 192 12.16 -0.26 -3.97
CA ASP A 192 13.06 -0.40 -2.81
C ASP A 192 14.36 -1.15 -3.18
N MET A 193 14.27 -2.14 -4.06
CA MET A 193 15.42 -2.96 -4.45
C MET A 193 16.31 -2.28 -5.49
N TYR A 194 15.73 -1.55 -6.44
CA TYR A 194 16.44 -1.17 -7.67
C TYR A 194 16.46 0.33 -7.97
N ILE A 195 15.62 1.14 -7.32
CA ILE A 195 15.56 2.59 -7.51
C ILE A 195 16.21 3.29 -6.31
N LYS A 196 17.32 3.96 -6.58
CA LYS A 196 18.06 4.75 -5.58
C LYS A 196 17.50 6.16 -5.48
#